data_24d61d2fc907d34c732bcc2769220b27
#
_entry.id   24d61d2fc907d34c732bcc2769220b27
#
_cell.length_a   1.000
_cell.length_b   1.000
_cell.length_c   1.000
_cell.angle_alpha   90.00
_cell.angle_beta   90.00
_cell.angle_gamma   90.00
#
_symmetry.space_group_name_H-M   'P 1'
#
loop_
_entity.id
_entity.type
_entity.pdbx_description
1 polymer ?
#
loop_
_entity_poly.entity_id
_entity_poly.type
_entity_poly.pdbx_seq_one_letter_code
_entity_poly.pdbx_strand_id
1 'polypeptide(L)'
;MAMGAVCDPFHPDLAGKTLDIMRAVASFLGNPTQFSTKMPIGPELAKEIPRGLPVSPLVTIITLEKAGELEPKAPGPEERLKTISILRKEGLKPMLFLRPLIPGLVEDELDDLISEAKHHGAVGVVVGALRVSRPILRRLSKIGLDGPIRARLKKEPPVGGLVPVPSRDLKEMAMRVAREKGLLAFKAACCANAYVAGVPCADLCWARGFCSNCPNKCLEKLPPVEEKAVREALEKAFGLEAREVSLEGLRLLVEVRARQGMEKLLDKARRALEVATRRLVSLRVVRA
;
A
#
# COMPACT_ATOMS: atom_id res chain seq x y z
N MET A 1 3.97 8.46 -3.37
CA MET A 1 4.79 7.61 -4.27
C MET A 1 5.27 6.38 -3.50
N ALA A 2 5.28 5.17 -4.10
CA ALA A 2 5.72 3.95 -3.42
C ALA A 2 7.02 3.42 -4.04
N MET A 3 7.97 3.00 -3.20
CA MET A 3 9.27 2.43 -3.56
C MET A 3 9.39 1.01 -3.00
N GLY A 4 10.16 0.15 -3.66
CA GLY A 4 10.36 -1.24 -3.24
C GLY A 4 9.49 -2.26 -3.96
N ALA A 5 8.92 -1.90 -5.12
CA ALA A 5 8.09 -2.82 -5.90
C ALA A 5 8.91 -3.87 -6.68
N VAL A 6 10.15 -3.56 -7.05
CA VAL A 6 11.02 -4.41 -7.87
C VAL A 6 12.27 -4.85 -7.11
N CYS A 7 12.88 -3.95 -6.37
CA CYS A 7 14.06 -4.20 -5.54
C CYS A 7 13.89 -3.55 -4.17
N ASP A 8 14.71 -3.95 -3.20
CA ASP A 8 14.72 -3.31 -1.90
C ASP A 8 15.34 -1.90 -2.01
N PRO A 9 14.60 -0.83 -1.66
CA PRO A 9 15.07 0.54 -1.81
C PRO A 9 16.21 0.89 -0.86
N PHE A 10 16.40 0.14 0.22
CA PHE A 10 17.49 0.32 1.17
C PHE A 10 18.58 -0.75 1.07
N HIS A 11 18.63 -1.48 -0.07
CA HIS A 11 19.82 -2.25 -0.38
C HIS A 11 21.04 -1.32 -0.38
N PRO A 12 22.22 -1.74 0.16
CA PRO A 12 23.39 -0.86 0.28
C PRO A 12 23.72 -0.06 -0.99
N ASP A 13 23.64 -0.70 -2.16
CA ASP A 13 23.93 -0.08 -3.45
C ASP A 13 22.86 0.94 -3.93
N LEU A 14 21.69 0.97 -3.29
CA LEU A 14 20.53 1.76 -3.72
C LEU A 14 20.06 2.80 -2.70
N ALA A 15 20.46 2.67 -1.44
CA ALA A 15 19.97 3.52 -0.36
C ALA A 15 20.17 5.02 -0.62
N GLY A 16 21.37 5.43 -1.04
CA GLY A 16 21.66 6.82 -1.41
C GLY A 16 20.75 7.34 -2.53
N LYS A 17 20.63 6.57 -3.62
CA LYS A 17 19.75 6.91 -4.73
C LYS A 17 18.27 6.98 -4.32
N THR A 18 17.85 6.11 -3.41
CA THR A 18 16.50 6.14 -2.86
C THR A 18 16.23 7.43 -2.12
N LEU A 19 17.16 7.87 -1.26
CA LEU A 19 17.06 9.13 -0.55
C LEU A 19 17.01 10.33 -1.50
N ASP A 20 17.82 10.33 -2.56
CA ASP A 20 17.80 11.40 -3.56
C ASP A 20 16.45 11.48 -4.30
N ILE A 21 15.88 10.32 -4.66
CA ILE A 21 14.54 10.26 -5.25
C ILE A 21 13.49 10.76 -4.25
N MET A 22 13.58 10.40 -2.96
CA MET A 22 12.65 10.89 -1.94
C MET A 22 12.74 12.41 -1.79
N ARG A 23 13.94 12.97 -1.77
CA ARG A 23 14.18 14.43 -1.74
C ARG A 23 13.60 15.12 -2.97
N ALA A 24 13.82 14.57 -4.15
CA ALA A 24 13.26 15.09 -5.41
C ALA A 24 11.73 15.05 -5.41
N VAL A 25 11.13 13.94 -4.97
CA VAL A 25 9.68 13.83 -4.84
C VAL A 25 9.12 14.88 -3.86
N ALA A 26 9.81 15.11 -2.76
CA ALA A 26 9.41 16.14 -1.80
C ALA A 26 9.49 17.54 -2.39
N SER A 27 10.60 17.87 -3.06
CA SER A 27 10.88 19.22 -3.57
C SER A 27 10.05 19.58 -4.80
N PHE A 28 9.86 18.65 -5.73
CA PHE A 28 9.24 18.94 -7.03
C PHE A 28 7.78 18.51 -7.15
N LEU A 29 7.37 17.46 -6.42
CA LEU A 29 6.04 16.90 -6.56
C LEU A 29 5.14 17.13 -5.34
N GLY A 30 5.71 17.42 -4.17
CA GLY A 30 4.94 17.58 -2.94
C GLY A 30 4.17 16.32 -2.51
N ASN A 31 4.56 15.15 -2.99
CA ASN A 31 3.84 13.90 -2.72
C ASN A 31 4.41 13.14 -1.51
N PRO A 32 3.55 12.57 -0.65
CA PRO A 32 3.98 11.62 0.35
C PRO A 32 4.70 10.42 -0.27
N THR A 33 5.71 9.91 0.42
CA THR A 33 6.44 8.72 -0.01
C THR A 33 6.15 7.52 0.88
N GLN A 34 6.24 6.34 0.32
CA GLN A 34 6.17 5.07 1.03
C GLN A 34 7.27 4.16 0.53
N PHE A 35 7.90 3.43 1.43
CA PHE A 35 8.81 2.37 1.05
C PHE A 35 8.51 1.07 1.80
N SER A 36 8.89 -0.06 1.19
CA SER A 36 8.94 -1.34 1.87
C SER A 36 10.35 -1.90 1.81
N THR A 37 10.86 -2.38 2.94
CA THR A 37 12.22 -2.89 3.03
C THR A 37 12.31 -4.14 3.92
N LYS A 38 13.30 -4.96 3.65
CA LYS A 38 13.83 -6.03 4.48
C LYS A 38 15.25 -5.69 4.98
N MET A 39 15.84 -4.63 4.42
CA MET A 39 17.19 -4.21 4.79
C MET A 39 17.20 -3.46 6.11
N PRO A 40 18.27 -3.58 6.90
CA PRO A 40 18.46 -2.79 8.10
C PRO A 40 18.68 -1.33 7.74
N ILE A 41 18.03 -0.45 8.49
CA ILE A 41 18.23 1.00 8.40
C ILE A 41 18.85 1.43 9.73
N GLY A 42 20.13 1.78 9.71
CA GLY A 42 20.84 2.29 10.86
C GLY A 42 20.45 3.73 11.21
N PRO A 43 20.84 4.23 12.42
CA PRO A 43 20.46 5.57 12.89
C PRO A 43 20.86 6.69 11.92
N GLU A 44 22.04 6.63 11.37
CA GLU A 44 22.53 7.67 10.44
C GLU A 44 21.68 7.71 9.16
N LEU A 45 21.44 6.55 8.56
CA LEU A 45 20.62 6.46 7.36
C LEU A 45 19.16 6.88 7.63
N ALA A 46 18.62 6.57 8.81
CA ALA A 46 17.28 6.98 9.21
C ALA A 46 17.14 8.50 9.35
N LYS A 47 18.18 9.20 9.83
CA LYS A 47 18.21 10.67 9.91
C LYS A 47 18.17 11.34 8.53
N GLU A 48 18.72 10.69 7.50
CA GLU A 48 18.74 11.20 6.13
C GLU A 48 17.38 11.09 5.42
N ILE A 49 16.44 10.33 5.96
CA ILE A 49 15.09 10.22 5.39
C ILE A 49 14.41 11.61 5.45
N PRO A 50 13.94 12.15 4.30
CA PRO A 50 13.37 13.50 4.25
C PRO A 50 12.21 13.72 5.22
N ARG A 51 12.18 14.88 5.88
CA ARG A 51 11.17 15.25 6.89
C ARG A 51 10.11 16.22 6.36
N GLY A 52 10.32 16.80 5.19
CA GLY A 52 9.44 17.85 4.64
C GLY A 52 8.05 17.33 4.25
N LEU A 53 7.90 16.06 3.98
CA LEU A 53 6.62 15.41 3.64
C LEU A 53 6.45 14.08 4.37
N PRO A 54 5.19 13.61 4.52
CA PRO A 54 4.92 12.32 5.16
C PRO A 54 5.62 11.16 4.48
N VAL A 55 6.35 10.37 5.27
CA VAL A 55 6.99 9.12 4.83
C VAL A 55 6.37 7.94 5.58
N SER A 56 5.94 6.93 4.85
CA SER A 56 5.31 5.71 5.36
C SER A 56 6.26 4.51 5.26
N PRO A 57 7.06 4.19 6.30
CA PRO A 57 7.95 3.04 6.31
C PRO A 57 7.16 1.75 6.54
N LEU A 58 7.38 0.75 5.68
CA LEU A 58 6.91 -0.60 5.85
C LEU A 58 8.11 -1.53 6.02
N VAL A 59 8.24 -2.14 7.19
CA VAL A 59 9.31 -3.12 7.45
C VAL A 59 8.74 -4.51 7.29
N THR A 60 9.26 -5.26 6.32
CA THR A 60 8.75 -6.57 5.97
C THR A 60 9.32 -7.63 6.89
N ILE A 61 8.48 -8.26 7.70
CA ILE A 61 8.81 -9.43 8.51
C ILE A 61 7.63 -10.39 8.38
N ILE A 62 7.88 -11.61 7.90
CA ILE A 62 6.82 -12.60 7.62
C ILE A 62 6.88 -13.81 8.53
N THR A 63 7.98 -13.98 9.27
CA THR A 63 8.24 -15.05 10.22
C THR A 63 9.39 -14.63 11.14
N LEU A 64 9.39 -15.11 12.36
CA LEU A 64 10.49 -14.98 13.29
C LEU A 64 11.46 -16.18 13.17
N GLU A 65 10.93 -17.37 13.01
CA GLU A 65 11.71 -18.62 13.11
C GLU A 65 12.25 -19.11 11.76
N LYS A 66 11.44 -19.05 10.68
CA LYS A 66 11.78 -19.64 9.36
C LYS A 66 12.40 -18.65 8.38
N ALA A 67 12.88 -17.51 8.85
CA ALA A 67 13.44 -16.48 7.98
C ALA A 67 14.66 -16.99 7.19
N GLY A 68 15.54 -17.78 7.81
CA GLY A 68 16.70 -18.36 7.13
C GLY A 68 16.36 -19.32 5.98
N GLU A 69 15.23 -20.03 6.08
CA GLU A 69 14.76 -20.94 5.02
C GLU A 69 14.00 -20.22 3.92
N LEU A 70 13.13 -19.27 4.30
CA LEU A 70 12.26 -18.55 3.37
C LEU A 70 12.96 -17.39 2.65
N GLU A 71 13.85 -16.70 3.35
CA GLU A 71 14.51 -15.47 2.90
C GLU A 71 16.03 -15.50 3.15
N PRO A 72 16.77 -16.54 2.70
CA PRO A 72 18.17 -16.80 3.08
C PRO A 72 19.15 -15.70 2.66
N LYS A 73 18.74 -14.77 1.80
CA LYS A 73 19.58 -13.65 1.36
C LYS A 73 19.18 -12.32 2.01
N ALA A 74 18.21 -12.33 2.89
CA ALA A 74 17.76 -11.13 3.56
C ALA A 74 18.24 -11.13 5.02
N PRO A 75 18.46 -9.97 5.64
CA PRO A 75 18.77 -9.84 7.05
C PRO A 75 17.74 -10.54 7.95
N GLY A 76 18.15 -10.96 9.12
CA GLY A 76 17.28 -11.65 10.08
C GLY A 76 16.11 -10.80 10.59
N PRO A 77 15.10 -11.43 11.20
CA PRO A 77 13.94 -10.70 11.75
C PRO A 77 14.34 -9.73 12.84
N GLU A 78 15.32 -10.05 13.70
CA GLU A 78 15.82 -9.15 14.75
C GLU A 78 16.38 -7.83 14.21
N GLU A 79 17.15 -7.87 13.13
CA GLU A 79 17.71 -6.67 12.51
C GLU A 79 16.59 -5.80 11.89
N ARG A 80 15.56 -6.44 11.36
CA ARG A 80 14.38 -5.75 10.82
C ARG A 80 13.52 -5.15 11.96
N LEU A 81 13.40 -5.84 13.08
CA LEU A 81 12.75 -5.31 14.30
C LEU A 81 13.51 -4.09 14.85
N LYS A 82 14.85 -4.17 14.93
CA LYS A 82 15.69 -3.01 15.28
C LYS A 82 15.49 -1.83 14.35
N THR A 83 15.29 -2.09 13.04
CA THR A 83 14.95 -1.04 12.07
C THR A 83 13.64 -0.34 12.43
N ILE A 84 12.60 -1.07 12.86
CA ILE A 84 11.36 -0.47 13.35
C ILE A 84 11.65 0.49 14.51
N SER A 85 12.45 0.07 15.50
CA SER A 85 12.80 0.91 16.65
C SER A 85 13.56 2.17 16.25
N ILE A 86 14.50 2.06 15.33
CA ILE A 86 15.30 3.19 14.85
C ILE A 86 14.41 4.19 14.14
N LEU A 87 13.59 3.74 13.19
CA LEU A 87 12.65 4.60 12.46
C LEU A 87 11.65 5.28 13.41
N ARG A 88 11.22 4.57 14.45
CA ARG A 88 10.31 5.12 15.47
C ARG A 88 10.96 6.22 16.29
N LYS A 89 12.20 6.00 16.73
CA LYS A 89 13.00 7.01 17.48
C LYS A 89 13.21 8.28 16.64
N GLU A 90 13.36 8.12 15.34
CA GLU A 90 13.48 9.23 14.41
C GLU A 90 12.12 9.90 14.09
N GLY A 91 11.05 9.61 14.81
CA GLY A 91 9.73 10.27 14.69
C GLY A 91 8.88 9.77 13.51
N LEU A 92 9.33 8.75 12.78
CA LEU A 92 8.55 8.13 11.72
C LEU A 92 7.46 7.21 12.31
N LYS A 93 6.55 6.77 11.46
CA LYS A 93 5.46 5.84 11.81
C LYS A 93 5.68 4.49 11.12
N PRO A 94 6.69 3.69 11.53
CA PRO A 94 6.96 2.40 10.92
C PRO A 94 5.81 1.42 11.16
N MET A 95 5.54 0.58 10.17
CA MET A 95 4.53 -0.46 10.25
C MET A 95 5.15 -1.81 9.93
N LEU A 96 4.73 -2.84 10.65
CA LEU A 96 5.00 -4.22 10.27
C LEU A 96 4.31 -4.51 8.93
N PHE A 97 5.09 -4.92 7.92
CA PHE A 97 4.56 -5.34 6.64
C PHE A 97 4.51 -6.86 6.57
N LEU A 98 3.37 -7.42 6.96
CA LEU A 98 3.09 -8.85 6.99
C LEU A 98 2.61 -9.31 5.61
N ARG A 99 3.54 -9.31 4.67
CA ARG A 99 3.30 -9.68 3.27
C ARG A 99 4.51 -10.40 2.69
N PRO A 100 4.31 -11.64 2.20
CA PRO A 100 3.03 -12.35 2.15
C PRO A 100 2.63 -13.01 3.48
N LEU A 101 1.30 -13.15 3.70
CA LEU A 101 0.76 -14.11 4.65
C LEU A 101 0.86 -15.50 4.03
N ILE A 102 1.63 -16.39 4.64
CA ILE A 102 1.85 -17.76 4.16
C ILE A 102 0.99 -18.72 4.98
N PRO A 103 0.00 -19.41 4.36
CA PRO A 103 -0.80 -20.42 5.05
C PRO A 103 0.05 -21.54 5.62
N GLY A 104 -0.24 -21.98 6.85
CA GLY A 104 0.53 -23.01 7.56
C GLY A 104 1.82 -22.50 8.22
N LEU A 105 2.05 -21.18 8.19
CA LEU A 105 3.15 -20.54 8.89
C LEU A 105 2.65 -19.41 9.80
N VAL A 106 1.81 -18.54 9.22
CA VAL A 106 1.37 -17.34 9.93
C VAL A 106 0.48 -17.66 11.12
N GLU A 107 -0.25 -18.74 11.07
CA GLU A 107 -1.18 -19.14 12.12
C GLU A 107 -0.47 -19.39 13.46
N ASP A 108 0.73 -19.93 13.43
CA ASP A 108 1.50 -20.32 14.61
C ASP A 108 2.31 -19.16 15.20
N GLU A 109 2.85 -18.27 14.36
CA GLU A 109 3.78 -17.21 14.79
C GLU A 109 3.12 -15.82 14.92
N LEU A 110 1.86 -15.67 14.55
CA LEU A 110 1.21 -14.37 14.36
C LEU A 110 1.19 -13.51 15.62
N ASP A 111 0.88 -14.12 16.75
CA ASP A 111 0.77 -13.43 18.03
C ASP A 111 2.12 -12.87 18.47
N ASP A 112 3.15 -13.69 18.44
CA ASP A 112 4.52 -13.33 18.84
C ASP A 112 5.11 -12.29 17.88
N LEU A 113 4.96 -12.50 16.57
CA LEU A 113 5.46 -11.57 15.57
C LEU A 113 4.84 -10.16 15.71
N ILE A 114 3.54 -10.08 15.95
CA ILE A 114 2.87 -8.78 16.14
C ILE A 114 3.25 -8.17 17.49
N SER A 115 3.44 -8.99 18.55
CA SER A 115 3.91 -8.53 19.86
C SER A 115 5.32 -7.94 19.76
N GLU A 116 6.24 -8.64 19.13
CA GLU A 116 7.61 -8.17 18.92
C GLU A 116 7.64 -6.88 18.10
N ALA A 117 6.88 -6.81 17.00
CA ALA A 117 6.80 -5.59 16.22
C ALA A 117 6.27 -4.40 17.05
N LYS A 118 5.26 -4.63 17.91
CA LYS A 118 4.74 -3.62 18.84
C LYS A 118 5.79 -3.20 19.84
N HIS A 119 6.48 -4.14 20.47
CA HIS A 119 7.56 -3.88 21.44
C HIS A 119 8.63 -2.98 20.83
N HIS A 120 8.98 -3.22 19.59
CA HIS A 120 9.92 -2.40 18.81
C HIS A 120 9.34 -1.07 18.31
N GLY A 121 8.07 -0.76 18.57
CA GLY A 121 7.45 0.54 18.28
C GLY A 121 6.75 0.65 16.94
N ALA A 122 6.39 -0.46 16.31
CA ALA A 122 5.49 -0.42 15.16
C ALA A 122 4.16 0.25 15.54
N VAL A 123 3.65 1.12 14.67
CA VAL A 123 2.36 1.80 14.90
C VAL A 123 1.18 1.02 14.32
N GLY A 124 1.45 0.05 13.48
CA GLY A 124 0.40 -0.75 12.85
C GLY A 124 0.95 -1.93 12.05
N VAL A 125 0.03 -2.70 11.51
CA VAL A 125 0.28 -3.87 10.68
C VAL A 125 -0.40 -3.70 9.33
N VAL A 126 0.31 -3.99 8.25
CA VAL A 126 -0.21 -4.02 6.89
C VAL A 126 -0.17 -5.46 6.40
N VAL A 127 -1.31 -6.02 6.03
CA VAL A 127 -1.42 -7.41 5.61
C VAL A 127 -1.47 -7.57 4.09
N GLY A 128 -0.91 -8.67 3.57
CA GLY A 128 -0.97 -8.97 2.14
C GLY A 128 -0.98 -10.45 1.82
N ALA A 129 -1.77 -10.86 0.82
CA ALA A 129 -1.87 -12.23 0.38
C ALA A 129 -0.59 -12.75 -0.30
N LEU A 130 -0.32 -14.03 -0.12
CA LEU A 130 0.65 -14.76 -0.91
C LEU A 130 0.19 -14.86 -2.38
N ARG A 131 1.14 -14.75 -3.28
CA ARG A 131 0.96 -15.06 -4.69
C ARG A 131 1.99 -16.11 -5.10
N VAL A 132 1.56 -17.12 -5.81
CA VAL A 132 2.43 -18.23 -6.17
C VAL A 132 2.44 -18.50 -7.67
N SER A 133 3.58 -19.00 -8.12
CA SER A 133 3.76 -19.73 -9.37
C SER A 133 4.19 -21.16 -9.04
N ARG A 134 4.20 -22.06 -10.02
CA ARG A 134 4.67 -23.43 -9.81
C ARG A 134 6.10 -23.51 -9.27
N PRO A 135 7.08 -22.70 -9.75
CA PRO A 135 8.42 -22.67 -9.15
C PRO A 135 8.44 -22.22 -7.68
N ILE A 136 7.61 -21.23 -7.30
CA ILE A 136 7.51 -20.78 -5.91
C ILE A 136 6.95 -21.90 -5.03
N LEU A 137 5.89 -22.58 -5.48
CA LEU A 137 5.27 -23.67 -4.74
C LEU A 137 6.24 -24.84 -4.53
N ARG A 138 7.07 -25.17 -5.54
CA ARG A 138 8.13 -26.17 -5.41
C ARG A 138 9.21 -25.79 -4.38
N ARG A 139 9.51 -24.51 -4.21
CA ARG A 139 10.44 -24.07 -3.17
C ARG A 139 9.81 -24.20 -1.79
N LEU A 140 8.55 -23.83 -1.65
CA LEU A 140 7.82 -23.94 -0.40
C LEU A 140 7.59 -25.40 0.02
N SER A 141 7.48 -26.34 -0.94
CA SER A 141 7.38 -27.77 -0.63
C SER A 141 8.63 -28.33 0.05
N LYS A 142 9.82 -27.77 -0.23
CA LYS A 142 11.07 -28.21 0.40
C LYS A 142 11.11 -27.96 1.92
N ILE A 143 10.27 -27.05 2.40
CA ILE A 143 10.15 -26.70 3.83
C ILE A 143 8.76 -27.03 4.38
N GLY A 144 8.00 -27.89 3.68
CA GLY A 144 6.73 -28.41 4.16
C GLY A 144 5.54 -27.45 4.12
N LEU A 145 5.65 -26.30 3.43
CA LEU A 145 4.60 -25.26 3.41
C LEU A 145 3.67 -25.34 2.18
N ASP A 146 3.83 -26.30 1.27
CA ASP A 146 2.99 -26.36 0.07
C ASP A 146 1.60 -26.97 0.32
N GLY A 147 1.45 -27.88 1.29
CA GLY A 147 0.17 -28.53 1.61
C GLY A 147 -0.94 -27.53 1.93
N PRO A 148 -0.79 -26.68 2.96
CA PRO A 148 -1.77 -25.66 3.32
C PRO A 148 -2.05 -24.65 2.18
N ILE A 149 -1.06 -24.36 1.34
CA ILE A 149 -1.22 -23.49 0.18
C ILE A 149 -2.03 -24.17 -0.92
N ARG A 150 -1.72 -25.44 -1.26
CA ARG A 150 -2.44 -26.22 -2.26
C ARG A 150 -3.91 -26.38 -1.91
N ALA A 151 -4.22 -26.64 -0.64
CA ALA A 151 -5.59 -26.76 -0.16
C ALA A 151 -6.46 -25.52 -0.43
N ARG A 152 -5.83 -24.36 -0.63
CA ARG A 152 -6.52 -23.08 -0.93
C ARG A 152 -6.60 -22.78 -2.43
N LEU A 153 -5.89 -23.51 -3.27
CA LEU A 153 -5.86 -23.29 -4.72
C LEU A 153 -6.91 -24.14 -5.43
N LYS A 154 -7.66 -23.54 -6.34
CA LYS A 154 -8.64 -24.29 -7.18
C LYS A 154 -7.97 -25.15 -8.27
N LYS A 155 -6.74 -24.80 -8.65
CA LYS A 155 -5.96 -25.48 -9.70
C LYS A 155 -4.47 -25.22 -9.49
N GLU A 156 -3.63 -26.06 -10.08
CA GLU A 156 -2.17 -25.85 -10.09
C GLU A 156 -1.81 -24.46 -10.65
N PRO A 157 -0.90 -23.74 -9.98
CA PRO A 157 -0.44 -22.45 -10.47
C PRO A 157 0.37 -22.61 -11.77
N PRO A 158 0.39 -21.59 -12.62
CA PRO A 158 1.16 -21.60 -13.86
C PRO A 158 2.67 -21.60 -13.58
N VAL A 159 3.46 -21.99 -14.58
CA VAL A 159 4.93 -21.87 -14.54
C VAL A 159 5.33 -20.41 -14.57
N GLY A 160 4.75 -19.62 -15.48
CA GLY A 160 4.91 -18.18 -15.58
C GLY A 160 3.70 -17.45 -15.01
N GLY A 161 3.95 -16.26 -14.45
CA GLY A 161 2.93 -15.46 -13.80
C GLY A 161 2.62 -15.89 -12.35
N LEU A 162 1.89 -15.07 -11.64
CA LEU A 162 1.57 -15.27 -10.23
C LEU A 162 0.05 -15.28 -10.03
N VAL A 163 -0.45 -16.30 -9.36
CA VAL A 163 -1.84 -16.38 -8.92
C VAL A 163 -1.97 -16.10 -7.43
N PRO A 164 -2.99 -15.37 -6.98
CA PRO A 164 -3.20 -15.13 -5.57
C PRO A 164 -3.67 -16.40 -4.85
N VAL A 165 -3.14 -16.64 -3.66
CA VAL A 165 -3.64 -17.67 -2.75
C VAL A 165 -4.79 -17.06 -1.95
N PRO A 166 -6.00 -17.65 -1.93
CA PRO A 166 -7.10 -17.20 -1.09
C PRO A 166 -6.67 -17.15 0.38
N SER A 167 -6.78 -15.96 0.99
CA SER A 167 -6.27 -15.72 2.36
C SER A 167 -7.07 -14.65 3.09
N ARG A 168 -8.39 -14.59 2.84
CA ARG A 168 -9.27 -13.64 3.50
C ARG A 168 -9.31 -13.89 5.01
N ASP A 169 -9.46 -15.12 5.41
CA ASP A 169 -9.43 -15.62 6.78
C ASP A 169 -8.14 -15.22 7.52
N LEU A 170 -6.97 -15.47 6.90
CA LEU A 170 -5.67 -15.12 7.47
C LEU A 170 -5.51 -13.60 7.63
N LYS A 171 -5.99 -12.83 6.67
CA LYS A 171 -5.97 -11.36 6.79
C LYS A 171 -6.87 -10.87 7.91
N GLU A 172 -8.06 -11.43 8.03
CA GLU A 172 -9.01 -11.08 9.09
C GLU A 172 -8.44 -11.46 10.47
N MET A 173 -7.81 -12.62 10.59
CA MET A 173 -7.11 -13.06 11.79
C MET A 173 -5.97 -12.11 12.17
N ALA A 174 -5.05 -11.83 11.24
CA ALA A 174 -3.91 -10.94 11.50
C ALA A 174 -4.36 -9.51 11.86
N MET A 175 -5.39 -9.01 11.23
CA MET A 175 -5.96 -7.69 11.55
C MET A 175 -6.68 -7.67 12.90
N ARG A 176 -7.27 -8.77 13.32
CA ARG A 176 -7.87 -8.91 14.64
C ARG A 176 -6.80 -8.91 15.72
N VAL A 177 -5.79 -9.78 15.63
CA VAL A 177 -4.66 -9.83 16.57
C VAL A 177 -3.97 -8.47 16.69
N ALA A 178 -3.73 -7.80 15.57
CA ALA A 178 -3.13 -6.46 15.59
C ALA A 178 -3.97 -5.46 16.41
N ARG A 179 -5.30 -5.46 16.25
CA ARG A 179 -6.20 -4.58 17.01
C ARG A 179 -6.25 -4.95 18.49
N GLU A 180 -6.33 -6.22 18.84
CA GLU A 180 -6.30 -6.72 20.21
C GLU A 180 -5.05 -6.27 20.95
N LYS A 181 -3.92 -6.21 20.24
CA LYS A 181 -2.67 -5.64 20.74
C LYS A 181 -2.59 -4.10 20.67
N GLY A 182 -3.65 -3.42 20.25
CA GLY A 182 -3.69 -1.94 20.17
C GLY A 182 -2.95 -1.35 18.98
N LEU A 183 -2.61 -2.14 17.96
CA LEU A 183 -2.00 -1.66 16.73
C LEU A 183 -3.05 -1.30 15.67
N LEU A 184 -2.72 -0.35 14.81
CA LEU A 184 -3.51 -0.07 13.62
C LEU A 184 -3.43 -1.25 12.64
N ALA A 185 -4.54 -1.60 12.00
CA ALA A 185 -4.60 -2.72 11.07
C ALA A 185 -5.07 -2.27 9.69
N PHE A 186 -4.24 -2.48 8.66
CA PHE A 186 -4.49 -2.03 7.30
C PHE A 186 -4.55 -3.19 6.32
N LYS A 187 -5.58 -3.18 5.45
CA LYS A 187 -5.78 -4.20 4.40
C LYS A 187 -4.77 -4.11 3.25
N ALA A 188 -4.13 -2.95 3.07
CA ALA A 188 -3.20 -2.70 1.98
C ALA A 188 -2.21 -1.57 2.33
N ALA A 189 -1.07 -1.55 1.64
CA ALA A 189 -0.03 -0.54 1.81
C ALA A 189 -0.52 0.89 1.51
N CYS A 190 -1.38 1.05 0.49
CA CYS A 190 -1.99 2.35 0.17
C CYS A 190 -2.83 2.92 1.32
N CYS A 191 -3.49 2.08 2.11
CA CYS A 191 -4.24 2.52 3.31
C CYS A 191 -3.30 3.07 4.38
N ALA A 192 -2.17 2.40 4.62
CA ALA A 192 -1.15 2.84 5.55
C ALA A 192 -0.51 4.16 5.12
N ASN A 193 -0.18 4.27 3.82
CA ASN A 193 0.36 5.51 3.25
C ASN A 193 -0.62 6.69 3.40
N ALA A 194 -1.89 6.47 3.07
CA ALA A 194 -2.94 7.47 3.23
C ALA A 194 -3.13 7.90 4.69
N TYR A 195 -3.03 6.95 5.63
CA TYR A 195 -3.08 7.25 7.06
C TYR A 195 -1.92 8.13 7.51
N VAL A 196 -0.69 7.79 7.12
CA VAL A 196 0.51 8.57 7.47
C VAL A 196 0.46 9.96 6.84
N ALA A 197 -0.04 10.05 5.62
CA ALA A 197 -0.22 11.31 4.89
C ALA A 197 -1.39 12.17 5.39
N GLY A 198 -2.28 11.62 6.22
CA GLY A 198 -3.46 12.34 6.72
C GLY A 198 -4.56 12.57 5.67
N VAL A 199 -4.53 11.86 4.54
CA VAL A 199 -5.44 12.04 3.40
C VAL A 199 -6.31 10.82 3.13
N PRO A 200 -7.44 10.95 2.42
CA PRO A 200 -8.21 9.80 1.95
C PRO A 200 -7.42 8.95 0.96
N CYS A 201 -7.66 7.63 0.98
CA CYS A 201 -7.05 6.70 0.04
C CYS A 201 -7.50 7.01 -1.41
N ALA A 202 -6.54 7.07 -2.34
CA ALA A 202 -6.79 7.35 -3.75
C ALA A 202 -7.52 6.22 -4.49
N ASP A 203 -7.45 4.98 -3.99
CA ASP A 203 -8.13 3.83 -4.61
C ASP A 203 -9.65 3.82 -4.41
N LEU A 204 -10.18 4.76 -3.62
CA LEU A 204 -11.62 4.91 -3.33
C LEU A 204 -12.28 3.61 -2.82
N CYS A 205 -11.52 2.72 -2.20
CA CYS A 205 -12.04 1.45 -1.65
C CYS A 205 -13.17 1.68 -0.64
N TRP A 206 -13.09 2.78 0.10
CA TRP A 206 -14.10 3.20 1.08
C TRP A 206 -15.43 3.57 0.41
N ALA A 207 -15.41 4.22 -0.77
CA ALA A 207 -16.61 4.58 -1.52
C ALA A 207 -17.29 3.36 -2.19
N ARG A 208 -16.53 2.28 -2.37
CA ARG A 208 -17.00 1.02 -2.97
C ARG A 208 -17.34 -0.06 -1.95
N GLY A 209 -17.38 0.27 -0.66
CA GLY A 209 -17.72 -0.67 0.41
C GLY A 209 -16.64 -1.69 0.77
N PHE A 210 -15.42 -1.59 0.22
CA PHE A 210 -14.33 -2.52 0.51
C PHE A 210 -13.61 -2.25 1.84
N CYS A 211 -13.80 -1.07 2.43
CA CYS A 211 -13.15 -0.65 3.67
C CYS A 211 -14.18 -0.49 4.79
N SER A 212 -14.38 -1.53 5.58
CA SER A 212 -15.03 -1.43 6.87
C SER A 212 -13.97 -1.25 7.96
N ASN A 213 -14.25 -0.39 8.95
CA ASN A 213 -13.38 -0.15 10.12
C ASN A 213 -11.92 0.18 9.78
N CYS A 214 -11.68 0.94 8.71
CA CYS A 214 -10.35 1.39 8.35
C CYS A 214 -9.87 2.51 9.29
N PRO A 215 -8.67 2.40 9.91
CA PRO A 215 -8.14 3.42 10.82
C PRO A 215 -7.98 4.81 10.16
N ASN A 216 -7.88 4.85 8.83
CA ASN A 216 -7.71 6.12 8.11
C ASN A 216 -8.96 7.01 8.11
N LYS A 217 -10.17 6.44 8.32
CA LYS A 217 -11.43 7.21 8.34
C LYS A 217 -11.54 8.16 7.14
N CYS A 218 -11.42 7.64 5.94
CA CYS A 218 -11.33 8.43 4.71
C CYS A 218 -12.49 9.42 4.50
N LEU A 219 -13.70 9.07 4.93
CA LEU A 219 -14.89 9.93 4.80
C LEU A 219 -14.75 11.26 5.57
N GLU A 220 -14.07 11.23 6.72
CA GLU A 220 -13.87 12.40 7.57
C GLU A 220 -12.81 13.37 7.01
N LYS A 221 -12.06 12.96 5.98
CA LYS A 221 -10.91 13.68 5.42
C LYS A 221 -11.11 14.09 3.96
N LEU A 222 -12.34 14.03 3.46
CA LEU A 222 -12.60 14.34 2.06
C LEU A 222 -12.35 15.82 1.76
N PRO A 223 -11.54 16.16 0.73
CA PRO A 223 -11.31 17.53 0.35
C PRO A 223 -12.61 18.18 -0.19
N PRO A 224 -12.75 19.50 -0.08
CA PRO A 224 -13.81 20.21 -0.80
C PRO A 224 -13.63 20.02 -2.31
N VAL A 225 -14.74 20.06 -3.03
CA VAL A 225 -14.74 20.01 -4.49
C VAL A 225 -15.26 21.34 -5.02
N GLU A 226 -14.38 22.07 -5.70
CA GLU A 226 -14.73 23.35 -6.33
C GLU A 226 -14.96 23.11 -7.82
N GLU A 227 -16.17 23.44 -8.31
CA GLU A 227 -16.54 23.27 -9.72
C GLU A 227 -15.56 23.96 -10.66
N LYS A 228 -15.14 25.19 -10.31
CA LYS A 228 -14.16 25.94 -11.11
C LYS A 228 -12.86 25.17 -11.30
N ALA A 229 -12.32 24.60 -10.21
CA ALA A 229 -11.08 23.83 -10.24
C ALA A 229 -11.23 22.54 -11.11
N VAL A 230 -12.41 21.90 -11.05
CA VAL A 230 -12.71 20.73 -11.88
C VAL A 230 -12.74 21.11 -13.39
N ARG A 231 -13.41 22.22 -13.74
CA ARG A 231 -13.46 22.73 -15.11
C ARG A 231 -12.08 23.06 -15.63
N GLU A 232 -11.31 23.85 -14.87
CA GLU A 232 -9.93 24.21 -15.24
C GLU A 232 -9.01 23.00 -15.40
N ALA A 233 -9.13 22.00 -14.53
CA ALA A 233 -8.33 20.78 -14.62
C ALA A 233 -8.66 19.98 -15.90
N LEU A 234 -9.93 19.87 -16.26
CA LEU A 234 -10.36 19.18 -17.49
C LEU A 234 -9.88 19.91 -18.75
N GLU A 235 -10.01 21.23 -18.77
CA GLU A 235 -9.58 22.03 -19.91
C GLU A 235 -8.06 22.02 -20.08
N LYS A 236 -7.31 22.38 -19.02
CA LYS A 236 -5.84 22.50 -19.10
C LYS A 236 -5.12 21.18 -19.32
N ALA A 237 -5.56 20.09 -18.65
CA ALA A 237 -4.87 18.80 -18.69
C ALA A 237 -5.35 17.86 -19.81
N PHE A 238 -6.60 18.03 -20.27
CA PHE A 238 -7.23 17.08 -21.20
C PHE A 238 -7.88 17.76 -22.43
N GLY A 239 -7.95 19.09 -22.47
CA GLY A 239 -8.63 19.82 -23.54
C GLY A 239 -10.14 19.52 -23.59
N LEU A 240 -10.75 19.19 -22.46
CA LEU A 240 -12.16 18.85 -22.35
C LEU A 240 -12.95 20.01 -21.74
N GLU A 241 -13.96 20.51 -22.49
CA GLU A 241 -14.91 21.50 -21.99
C GLU A 241 -15.95 20.85 -21.09
N ALA A 242 -15.98 21.23 -19.79
CA ALA A 242 -17.02 20.81 -18.87
C ALA A 242 -18.20 21.77 -18.91
N ARG A 243 -19.39 21.28 -19.25
CA ARG A 243 -20.64 22.07 -19.30
C ARG A 243 -21.29 22.19 -17.93
N GLU A 244 -21.41 21.06 -17.27
CA GLU A 244 -22.02 20.99 -15.94
C GLU A 244 -21.14 20.18 -15.01
N VAL A 245 -21.02 20.63 -13.76
CA VAL A 245 -20.32 19.93 -12.69
C VAL A 245 -21.22 19.94 -11.47
N SER A 246 -21.58 18.79 -10.96
CA SER A 246 -22.40 18.67 -9.77
C SER A 246 -21.89 17.57 -8.84
N LEU A 247 -22.13 17.72 -7.55
CA LEU A 247 -21.73 16.77 -6.53
C LEU A 247 -22.97 16.15 -5.86
N GLU A 248 -23.20 14.87 -6.10
CA GLU A 248 -24.26 14.08 -5.47
C GLU A 248 -23.66 13.13 -4.44
N GLY A 249 -23.69 13.50 -3.19
CA GLY A 249 -23.08 12.73 -2.09
C GLY A 249 -21.58 12.49 -2.32
N LEU A 250 -21.22 11.25 -2.64
CA LEU A 250 -19.82 10.84 -2.89
C LEU A 250 -19.48 10.73 -4.39
N ARG A 251 -20.37 11.16 -5.26
CA ARG A 251 -20.20 11.07 -6.70
C ARG A 251 -20.16 12.46 -7.33
N LEU A 252 -19.09 12.71 -8.05
CA LEU A 252 -18.94 13.89 -8.90
C LEU A 252 -19.48 13.55 -10.28
N LEU A 253 -20.49 14.27 -10.72
CA LEU A 253 -21.08 14.19 -12.05
C LEU A 253 -20.55 15.33 -12.89
N VAL A 254 -20.04 15.03 -14.08
CA VAL A 254 -19.51 16.04 -14.97
C VAL A 254 -20.02 15.77 -16.38
N GLU A 255 -20.70 16.75 -16.96
CA GLU A 255 -21.03 16.74 -18.39
C GLU A 255 -19.88 17.36 -19.18
N VAL A 256 -19.33 16.60 -20.11
CA VAL A 256 -18.20 17.05 -20.95
C VAL A 256 -18.56 17.01 -22.43
N ARG A 257 -18.10 18.01 -23.15
CA ARG A 257 -18.17 18.02 -24.61
C ARG A 257 -17.03 17.17 -25.16
N ALA A 258 -17.35 16.08 -25.87
CA ALA A 258 -16.35 15.21 -26.46
C ALA A 258 -16.84 14.63 -27.80
N ARG A 259 -15.87 14.33 -28.68
CA ARG A 259 -16.11 13.66 -29.96
C ARG A 259 -16.02 12.14 -29.80
N GLN A 260 -16.54 11.41 -30.75
CA GLN A 260 -16.40 9.96 -30.84
C GLN A 260 -14.90 9.58 -30.95
N GLY A 261 -14.50 8.49 -30.31
CA GLY A 261 -13.10 8.02 -30.29
C GLY A 261 -12.24 8.56 -29.15
N MET A 262 -12.81 9.34 -28.22
CA MET A 262 -12.08 9.92 -27.07
C MET A 262 -12.18 9.08 -25.78
N GLU A 263 -12.64 7.83 -25.83
CA GLU A 263 -12.93 6.99 -24.65
C GLU A 263 -11.70 6.82 -23.74
N LYS A 264 -10.51 6.63 -24.32
CA LYS A 264 -9.25 6.52 -23.56
C LYS A 264 -8.89 7.82 -22.84
N LEU A 265 -9.14 8.96 -23.46
CA LEU A 265 -8.91 10.27 -22.85
C LEU A 265 -9.90 10.52 -21.71
N LEU A 266 -11.17 10.20 -21.92
CA LEU A 266 -12.21 10.31 -20.90
C LEU A 266 -11.92 9.41 -19.70
N ASP A 267 -11.44 8.17 -19.90
CA ASP A 267 -11.04 7.30 -18.78
C ASP A 267 -9.85 7.87 -18.00
N LYS A 268 -8.86 8.45 -18.69
CA LYS A 268 -7.74 9.14 -18.03
C LYS A 268 -8.22 10.36 -17.24
N ALA A 269 -9.06 11.19 -17.81
CA ALA A 269 -9.64 12.36 -17.15
C ALA A 269 -10.46 11.97 -15.92
N ARG A 270 -11.32 10.96 -16.05
CA ARG A 270 -12.09 10.40 -14.95
C ARG A 270 -11.19 9.96 -13.79
N ARG A 271 -10.15 9.17 -14.08
CA ARG A 271 -9.20 8.70 -13.05
C ARG A 271 -8.43 9.83 -12.39
N ALA A 272 -8.02 10.84 -13.16
CA ALA A 272 -7.33 12.01 -12.62
C ALA A 272 -8.24 12.78 -11.66
N LEU A 273 -9.50 13.01 -12.03
CA LEU A 273 -10.48 13.64 -11.15
C LEU A 273 -10.79 12.78 -9.91
N GLU A 274 -10.91 11.46 -10.03
CA GLU A 274 -11.09 10.55 -8.88
C GLU A 274 -9.93 10.68 -7.88
N VAL A 275 -8.70 10.78 -8.38
CA VAL A 275 -7.50 10.98 -7.55
C VAL A 275 -7.48 12.38 -6.92
N ALA A 276 -7.81 13.42 -7.67
CA ALA A 276 -7.77 14.79 -7.18
C ALA A 276 -8.89 15.09 -6.17
N THR A 277 -10.12 14.72 -6.51
CA THR A 277 -11.30 15.04 -5.70
C THR A 277 -11.61 14.04 -4.59
N ARG A 278 -11.01 12.84 -4.66
CA ARG A 278 -11.38 11.72 -3.77
C ARG A 278 -12.88 11.42 -3.81
N ARG A 279 -13.46 11.45 -5.00
CA ARG A 279 -14.88 11.13 -5.27
C ARG A 279 -14.97 10.08 -6.38
N LEU A 280 -16.04 9.32 -6.40
CA LEU A 280 -16.38 8.55 -7.59
C LEU A 280 -16.79 9.55 -8.70
N VAL A 281 -16.21 9.41 -9.88
CA VAL A 281 -16.46 10.33 -10.99
C VAL A 281 -17.24 9.63 -12.11
N SER A 282 -18.29 10.28 -12.55
CA SER A 282 -19.05 9.92 -13.75
C SER A 282 -18.93 11.04 -14.78
N LEU A 283 -18.31 10.73 -15.92
CA LEU A 283 -18.29 11.66 -17.06
C LEU A 283 -19.42 11.28 -18.01
N ARG A 284 -20.34 12.20 -18.27
CA ARG A 284 -21.38 12.09 -19.28
C ARG A 284 -20.95 12.88 -20.50
N VAL A 285 -20.94 12.24 -21.65
CA VAL A 285 -20.59 12.91 -22.91
C VAL A 285 -21.83 13.55 -23.52
N VAL A 286 -21.75 14.85 -23.76
CA VAL A 286 -22.71 15.60 -24.54
C VAL A 286 -22.08 15.80 -25.92
N ARG A 287 -22.82 15.46 -26.98
CA ARG A 287 -22.34 15.61 -28.37
C ARG A 287 -21.99 17.09 -28.63
N ALA A 288 -20.84 17.26 -29.26
CA ALA A 288 -20.36 18.57 -29.70
C ALA A 288 -21.24 19.12 -30.81
#